data_a8d410e4f06aba159ff3866651856c53
#
_entry.id   a8d410e4f06aba159ff3866651856c53
#
_cell.length_a   1.000
_cell.length_b   1.000
_cell.length_c   1.000
_cell.angle_alpha   90.00
_cell.angle_beta   90.00
_cell.angle_gamma   90.00
#
_symmetry.space_group_name_H-M   'P 1'
#
loop_
_entity.id
_entity.type
_entity.pdbx_description
1 polymer ?
#
loop_
_entity_poly.entity_id
_entity_poly.type
_entity_poly.pdbx_seq_one_letter_code
_entity_poly.pdbx_strand_id
1 'polypeptide(L)' 'HRDMITKNSVIADVIKQYPKSLKVFRFYHVDRLGCGWGGFSKLTIEQAAQMRRIDIDKLLIRLNKSIKG' A
#
# COMPACT_ATOMS: atom_id res chain seq x y z
N HIS A 1 8.51 16.50 4.58
CA HIS A 1 8.33 16.31 4.32
C HIS A 1 8.12 15.54 4.02
N ARG A 2 8.08 14.99 3.71
CA ARG A 2 7.67 14.46 3.57
C ARG A 2 7.08 13.31 3.86
N ASP A 3 6.31 13.01 4.53
CA ASP A 3 5.46 11.91 4.89
C ASP A 3 4.42 11.66 3.81
N MET A 4 4.89 11.29 2.66
CA MET A 4 4.00 11.03 1.55
C MET A 4 4.28 9.63 1.00
N ILE A 5 3.20 8.87 0.84
CA ILE A 5 3.31 7.55 0.24
C ILE A 5 3.37 7.72 -1.27
N THR A 6 4.35 7.08 -1.89
CA THR A 6 4.53 7.15 -3.34
C THR A 6 4.42 5.77 -3.97
N LYS A 7 4.36 5.74 -5.30
CA LYS A 7 4.29 4.47 -6.02
C LYS A 7 5.49 3.57 -5.78
N ASN A 8 6.61 4.15 -5.40
CA ASN A 8 7.83 3.40 -5.13
C ASN A 8 7.95 2.90 -3.70
N SER A 9 6.99 3.25 -2.86
CA SER A 9 6.98 2.78 -1.47
C SER A 9 6.65 1.30 -1.43
N VAL A 10 7.33 0.57 -0.54
CA VAL A 10 7.07 -0.86 -0.34
C VAL A 10 5.88 -1.00 0.61
N ILE A 11 4.93 -1.86 0.25
CA ILE A 11 3.69 -2.03 1.02
C ILE A 11 3.98 -2.37 2.48
N ALA A 12 4.86 -3.33 2.73
CA ALA A 12 5.19 -3.73 4.09
C ALA A 12 5.73 -2.56 4.92
N ASP A 13 6.58 -1.75 4.29
CA ASP A 13 7.15 -0.58 4.97
C ASP A 13 6.09 0.46 5.28
N VAL A 14 5.17 0.67 4.35
CA VAL A 14 4.09 1.64 4.55
C VAL A 14 3.19 1.20 5.70
N ILE A 15 2.84 -0.08 5.75
CA ILE A 15 1.99 -0.59 6.83
C ILE A 15 2.71 -0.45 8.17
N LYS A 16 4.01 -0.72 8.19
CA LYS A 16 4.81 -0.62 9.41
C LYS A 16 4.89 0.81 9.91
N GLN A 17 5.10 1.75 8.99
CA GLN A 17 5.23 3.16 9.33
C GLN A 17 3.88 3.82 9.57
N TYR A 18 2.88 3.44 8.80
CA TYR A 18 1.53 4.00 8.90
C TYR A 18 0.50 2.89 9.04
N PRO A 19 0.28 2.38 10.26
CA PRO A 19 -0.68 1.27 10.46
C PRO A 19 -2.08 1.55 9.93
N LYS A 20 -2.47 2.81 9.87
CA LYS A 20 -3.79 3.18 9.34
C LYS A 20 -3.94 2.82 7.87
N SER A 21 -2.83 2.73 7.13
CA SER A 21 -2.87 2.39 5.72
C SER A 21 -3.30 0.95 5.47
N LEU A 22 -3.20 0.10 6.48
CA LEU A 22 -3.55 -1.32 6.33
C LEU A 22 -4.97 -1.49 5.82
N LYS A 23 -5.90 -0.67 6.28
CA LYS A 23 -7.29 -0.77 5.84
C LYS A 23 -7.43 -0.60 4.34
N VAL A 24 -6.68 0.34 3.79
CA VAL A 24 -6.71 0.60 2.35
C VAL A 24 -6.13 -0.59 1.59
N PHE A 25 -4.99 -1.10 2.03
CA PHE A 25 -4.38 -2.25 1.37
C PHE A 25 -5.28 -3.48 1.44
N ARG A 26 -5.95 -3.69 2.56
CA ARG A 26 -6.87 -4.83 2.70
C ARG A 26 -8.09 -4.66 1.80
N PHE A 27 -8.57 -3.44 1.65
CA PHE A 27 -9.70 -3.17 0.76
C PHE A 27 -9.38 -3.59 -0.66
N TYR A 28 -8.15 -3.35 -1.11
CA TYR A 28 -7.72 -3.71 -2.46
C TYR A 28 -7.13 -5.12 -2.54
N HIS A 29 -7.04 -5.81 -1.41
CA HIS A 29 -6.49 -7.18 -1.34
C HIS A 29 -5.03 -7.25 -1.79
N VAL A 30 -4.24 -6.26 -1.43
CA VAL A 30 -2.82 -6.22 -1.77
C VAL A 30 -1.90 -6.28 -0.55
N ASP A 31 -2.46 -6.30 0.65
CA ASP A 31 -1.67 -6.27 1.88
C ASP A 31 -0.72 -7.46 1.97
N ARG A 32 -1.11 -8.59 1.42
CA ARG A 32 -0.27 -9.79 1.46
C ARG A 32 0.07 -10.32 0.07
N LEU A 33 -0.05 -9.47 -0.92
CA LEU A 33 0.19 -9.87 -2.30
C LEU A 33 1.65 -10.34 -2.47
N GLY A 34 1.82 -11.52 -3.03
CA GLY A 34 3.14 -12.08 -3.24
C GLY A 34 3.76 -12.69 -2.00
N CYS A 35 3.05 -12.70 -0.88
CA CYS A 35 3.55 -13.26 0.38
C CYS A 35 2.89 -14.60 0.65
N GLY A 36 3.69 -15.66 0.74
CA GLY A 36 3.13 -16.97 0.98
C GLY A 36 2.77 -17.24 2.43
N TRP A 37 3.52 -16.66 3.35
CA TRP A 37 3.37 -16.93 4.77
C TRP A 37 3.44 -15.67 5.58
N GLY A 38 2.42 -15.38 6.35
CA GLY A 38 2.40 -14.27 7.27
C GLY A 38 3.14 -13.03 6.78
N GLY A 39 3.03 -11.94 7.39
CA GLY A 39 3.70 -10.73 6.96
C GLY A 39 2.97 -10.05 5.81
N PHE A 40 3.49 -8.90 5.44
CA PHE A 40 2.86 -8.08 4.42
C PHE A 40 3.66 -8.08 3.13
N SER A 41 3.00 -7.69 2.04
CA SER A 41 3.61 -7.68 0.72
C SER A 41 4.88 -6.83 0.71
N LYS A 42 5.93 -7.36 0.09
CA LYS A 42 7.18 -6.62 -0.09
C LYS A 42 7.27 -5.99 -1.46
N LEU A 43 6.18 -6.04 -2.20
CA LEU A 43 6.10 -5.36 -3.49
C LEU A 43 5.94 -3.86 -3.28
N THR A 44 6.32 -3.08 -4.29
CA THR A 44 6.01 -1.67 -4.26
C THR A 44 4.53 -1.48 -4.56
N ILE A 45 4.02 -0.31 -4.21
CA ILE A 45 2.62 0.00 -4.47
C ILE A 45 2.33 -0.07 -5.97
N GLU A 46 3.28 0.39 -6.78
CA GLU A 46 3.14 0.33 -8.25
C GLU A 46 3.02 -1.12 -8.73
N GLN A 47 3.89 -1.99 -8.24
CA GLN A 47 3.87 -3.39 -8.64
C GLN A 47 2.55 -4.06 -8.26
N ALA A 48 2.09 -3.81 -7.05
CA ALA A 48 0.83 -4.38 -6.58
C ALA A 48 -0.35 -3.85 -7.39
N ALA A 49 -0.35 -2.57 -7.69
CA ALA A 49 -1.42 -1.97 -8.48
C ALA A 49 -1.47 -2.59 -9.87
N GLN A 50 -0.30 -2.83 -10.48
CA GLN A 50 -0.24 -3.47 -11.79
C GLN A 50 -0.78 -4.88 -11.75
N MET A 51 -0.42 -5.64 -10.72
CA MET A 51 -0.85 -7.02 -10.60
C MET A 51 -2.35 -7.15 -10.39
N ARG A 52 -2.96 -6.19 -9.70
CA ARG A 52 -4.40 -6.21 -9.44
C ARG A 52 -5.19 -5.30 -10.36
N ARG A 53 -4.52 -4.65 -11.32
CA ARG A 53 -5.15 -3.72 -12.26
C ARG A 53 -5.89 -2.61 -11.54
N ILE A 54 -5.23 -2.05 -10.53
CA ILE A 54 -5.78 -0.96 -9.74
C ILE A 54 -5.23 0.36 -10.30
N ASP A 55 -6.09 1.38 -10.31
CA ASP A 55 -5.66 2.72 -10.68
C ASP A 55 -4.69 3.23 -9.59
N ILE A 56 -3.42 3.35 -9.94
CA ILE A 56 -2.38 3.73 -8.96
C ILE A 56 -2.64 5.11 -8.36
N ASP A 57 -3.14 6.05 -9.16
CA ASP A 57 -3.39 7.39 -8.65
C ASP A 57 -4.48 7.39 -7.58
N LYS A 58 -5.54 6.64 -7.83
CA LYS A 58 -6.61 6.51 -6.84
C LYS A 58 -6.13 5.83 -5.57
N LEU A 59 -5.31 4.80 -5.74
CA LEU A 59 -4.77 4.08 -4.59
C LEU A 59 -3.90 5.01 -3.75
N LEU A 60 -3.03 5.78 -4.38
CA LEU A 60 -2.15 6.70 -3.67
C LEU A 60 -2.96 7.80 -2.96
N ILE A 61 -4.00 8.31 -3.60
CA ILE A 61 -4.85 9.31 -2.98
C ILE A 61 -5.49 8.76 -1.71
N ARG A 62 -6.03 7.55 -1.78
CA ARG A 62 -6.66 6.91 -0.63
C ARG A 62 -5.65 6.65 0.50
N LEU A 63 -4.46 6.18 0.13
CA LEU A 63 -3.41 5.91 1.11
C LEU A 63 -2.98 7.18 1.82
N ASN A 64 -2.70 8.22 1.06
CA ASN A 64 -2.25 9.49 1.66
C ASN A 64 -3.35 10.12 2.50
N LYS A 65 -4.59 9.93 2.12
CA LYS A 65 -5.71 10.41 2.90
C LYS A 65 -5.81 9.66 4.23
N SER A 66 -5.58 8.35 4.20
CA SER A 66 -5.71 7.52 5.40
C SER A 66 -4.69 7.87 6.46
N ILE A 67 -3.51 8.30 6.07
CA ILE A 67 -2.45 8.62 7.04
C ILE A 67 -2.58 10.04 7.60
N LYS A 68 -3.38 10.88 6.99
CA LYS A 68 -3.59 12.24 7.49
C LYS A 68 -4.63 12.29 8.60
N GLY A 69 -5.55 11.40 8.56
CA GLY A 69 -6.64 11.37 9.50
C GLY A 69 -6.28 10.65 10.75
#